data_9bb9d77e7ee952368527d6de76f2760c
#
_entry.id   9bb9d77e7ee952368527d6de76f2760c
#
_cell.length_a   1.000
_cell.length_b   1.000
_cell.length_c   1.000
_cell.angle_alpha   90.00
_cell.angle_beta   90.00
_cell.angle_gamma   90.00
#
_symmetry.space_group_name_H-M   'P 1'
#
loop_
_entity.id
_entity.type
_entity.pdbx_description
1 polymer ?
#
loop_
_entity_poly.entity_id
_entity_poly.type
_entity_poly.pdbx_seq_one_letter_code
_entity_poly.pdbx_strand_id
1 'polypeptide(L)'
;MRLVAAHPMPKLYQNTHKSREMSEKVESPTVQEVPEDAPIARVVDWSPEEEKRAKRKLDLIIMPILTLGFFCLQLDRGNMANAITDNFMKDVRINQDQFNVGQQMLSLGIVLTEIPANMILYRVGPGKWLTLQLFLFGIVSTFQAFQRGYGAFVATRFLLGITESGFIPGGLWTLSTWYTRTETAKRVMIFYFGNQIGQASAKLLAFGILHMRGVGGQPGWFWLFALMGAFTVFCGLIFGFCLPDSFRNPHSTFLPRYSWFTEREIHILQTRVLIDDPMKGQKKKKIPLGAFKRAASGMTPPMRRAFDTYAPSIVTSFGFTGLSSNALAAVGLFLQVPVSFTFSWFSDKFNRRGETVMIGLFGHLLGYILNRAFTQVNSRGVRYFGVIWTQMFGTFSHPLNIAWLSLTCHDSEQRALAMAGVIMNANIAGIYGAQIFRSDDKPLYRRGFSVAIAILSFGFVLSVTRWLDERLRLRRKRQSLAA
;
A
#
# COMPACT_ATOMS: atom_id res chain seq x y z
N MET A 1 7.85 34.40 -15.34
CA MET A 1 6.84 35.37 -15.81
C MET A 1 6.41 34.96 -17.21
N ARG A 2 5.31 34.24 -17.36
CA ARG A 2 4.46 34.09 -18.54
C ARG A 2 3.22 33.35 -18.12
N LEU A 3 2.14 34.09 -18.02
CA LEU A 3 0.77 33.65 -17.83
C LEU A 3 0.38 32.75 -19.02
N VAL A 4 -0.19 31.57 -18.74
CA VAL A 4 -0.91 30.76 -19.72
C VAL A 4 -2.39 30.86 -19.39
N ALA A 5 -3.10 31.39 -20.37
CA ALA A 5 -4.50 31.75 -20.36
C ALA A 5 -5.44 30.62 -19.98
N ALA A 6 -6.43 30.95 -19.17
CA ALA A 6 -7.62 30.19 -18.93
C ALA A 6 -8.52 30.19 -20.17
N HIS A 7 -9.01 29.04 -20.61
CA HIS A 7 -10.07 28.92 -21.58
C HIS A 7 -11.40 29.36 -20.97
N PRO A 8 -12.23 30.14 -21.66
CA PRO A 8 -13.51 30.62 -21.16
C PRO A 8 -14.58 29.54 -21.24
N MET A 9 -15.38 29.42 -20.17
CA MET A 9 -16.65 28.70 -20.18
C MET A 9 -17.69 29.42 -21.08
N PRO A 10 -18.61 28.68 -21.70
CA PRO A 10 -19.66 29.28 -22.52
C PRO A 10 -20.66 30.08 -21.67
N LYS A 11 -20.91 31.31 -22.07
CA LYS A 11 -21.97 32.16 -21.56
C LYS A 11 -23.32 31.66 -22.05
N LEU A 12 -24.16 31.24 -21.15
CA LEU A 12 -25.61 31.13 -21.39
C LEU A 12 -26.31 31.45 -20.06
N TYR A 13 -26.81 32.64 -19.97
CA TYR A 13 -27.93 33.20 -19.23
C TYR A 13 -27.67 34.67 -18.88
N GLN A 14 -27.92 35.56 -19.83
CA GLN A 14 -28.34 36.94 -19.58
C GLN A 14 -29.55 37.21 -20.49
N ASN A 15 -30.58 37.66 -19.86
CA ASN A 15 -31.82 38.36 -20.25
C ASN A 15 -33.03 37.58 -19.67
N THR A 16 -33.93 38.20 -18.91
CA THR A 16 -34.64 39.46 -19.10
C THR A 16 -35.36 39.86 -17.83
N HIS A 17 -35.14 41.06 -17.37
CA HIS A 17 -36.07 41.79 -16.51
C HIS A 17 -37.29 42.22 -17.37
N LYS A 18 -38.47 41.82 -16.97
CA LYS A 18 -39.69 42.58 -17.20
C LYS A 18 -40.70 42.33 -16.08
N SER A 19 -40.91 43.35 -15.29
CA SER A 19 -41.94 43.56 -14.32
C SER A 19 -43.33 43.41 -14.96
N ARG A 20 -44.19 42.66 -14.30
CA ARG A 20 -45.66 42.93 -14.28
C ARG A 20 -46.28 42.36 -12.99
N GLU A 21 -46.81 43.33 -12.23
CA GLU A 21 -47.72 43.09 -11.12
C GLU A 21 -48.94 42.29 -11.59
N MET A 22 -49.28 41.22 -10.89
CA MET A 22 -50.68 40.83 -10.67
C MET A 22 -50.77 40.00 -9.38
N SER A 23 -51.56 40.51 -8.46
CA SER A 23 -52.04 39.91 -7.25
C SER A 23 -52.89 38.69 -7.57
N GLU A 24 -52.51 37.48 -7.04
CA GLU A 24 -53.51 36.43 -6.86
C GLU A 24 -53.06 35.41 -5.79
N LYS A 25 -53.96 35.24 -4.85
CA LYS A 25 -54.21 34.13 -3.90
C LYS A 25 -53.09 33.15 -3.58
N VAL A 26 -52.69 33.19 -2.32
CA VAL A 26 -51.90 32.18 -1.60
C VAL A 26 -52.75 30.90 -1.50
N GLU A 27 -52.49 29.95 -2.39
CA GLU A 27 -52.78 28.52 -2.18
C GLU A 27 -51.54 27.86 -1.59
N SER A 28 -51.72 27.16 -0.48
CA SER A 28 -50.67 26.37 0.18
C SER A 28 -50.06 25.35 -0.82
N PRO A 29 -48.71 25.28 -0.99
CA PRO A 29 -48.15 24.31 -1.89
C PRO A 29 -48.35 22.90 -1.35
N THR A 30 -49.13 22.10 -2.10
CA THR A 30 -49.13 20.64 -1.99
C THR A 30 -47.71 20.15 -2.05
N VAL A 31 -47.28 19.44 -0.99
CA VAL A 31 -46.00 18.74 -0.94
C VAL A 31 -46.02 17.67 -2.05
N GLN A 32 -45.46 17.99 -3.18
CA GLN A 32 -45.15 16.98 -4.20
C GLN A 32 -44.02 16.11 -3.60
N GLU A 33 -44.31 14.82 -3.42
CA GLU A 33 -43.30 13.81 -3.14
C GLU A 33 -42.27 13.84 -4.27
N VAL A 34 -41.04 14.28 -3.93
CA VAL A 34 -39.91 14.29 -4.84
C VAL A 34 -39.52 12.82 -5.07
N PRO A 35 -39.48 12.35 -6.33
CA PRO A 35 -39.01 10.98 -6.62
C PRO A 35 -37.65 10.75 -6.03
N GLU A 36 -37.46 9.62 -5.35
CA GLU A 36 -36.22 9.24 -4.60
C GLU A 36 -34.98 9.13 -5.52
N ASP A 37 -35.17 9.18 -6.84
CA ASP A 37 -34.14 9.07 -7.89
C ASP A 37 -33.80 10.40 -8.60
N ALA A 38 -34.38 11.52 -8.21
CA ALA A 38 -34.01 12.79 -8.83
C ALA A 38 -32.56 13.15 -8.51
N PRO A 39 -31.72 13.56 -9.49
CA PRO A 39 -30.38 14.06 -9.22
C PRO A 39 -30.53 15.33 -8.38
N ILE A 40 -30.32 15.23 -7.07
CA ILE A 40 -30.30 16.37 -6.16
C ILE A 40 -29.21 17.29 -6.69
N ALA A 41 -29.59 18.44 -7.24
CA ALA A 41 -28.69 19.54 -7.52
C ALA A 41 -28.12 20.01 -6.16
N ARG A 42 -26.99 19.42 -5.75
CA ARG A 42 -26.36 19.70 -4.47
C ARG A 42 -25.72 21.07 -4.56
N VAL A 43 -26.41 22.04 -4.08
CA VAL A 43 -25.93 23.41 -3.97
C VAL A 43 -24.82 23.41 -2.92
N VAL A 44 -23.66 23.92 -3.28
CA VAL A 44 -22.57 24.17 -2.32
C VAL A 44 -23.00 25.33 -1.44
N ASP A 45 -23.31 25.03 -0.19
CA ASP A 45 -23.83 25.97 0.83
C ASP A 45 -22.80 26.37 1.88
N TRP A 46 -21.50 26.11 1.62
CA TRP A 46 -20.39 26.38 2.52
C TRP A 46 -19.29 27.22 1.87
N SER A 47 -18.51 27.91 2.72
CA SER A 47 -17.37 28.70 2.26
C SER A 47 -16.15 27.81 1.97
N PRO A 48 -15.23 28.24 1.09
CA PRO A 48 -13.95 27.54 0.86
C PRO A 48 -13.11 27.37 2.13
N GLU A 49 -13.30 28.26 3.10
CA GLU A 49 -12.59 28.22 4.38
C GLU A 49 -13.15 27.14 5.32
N GLU A 50 -14.47 26.95 5.35
CA GLU A 50 -15.14 25.88 6.07
C GLU A 50 -14.70 24.51 5.52
N GLU A 51 -14.68 24.37 4.19
CA GLU A 51 -14.20 23.14 3.55
C GLU A 51 -12.73 22.85 3.89
N LYS A 52 -11.87 23.86 3.82
CA LYS A 52 -10.44 23.73 4.15
C LYS A 52 -10.25 23.30 5.63
N ARG A 53 -11.06 23.83 6.55
CA ARG A 53 -11.03 23.49 7.97
C ARG A 53 -11.47 22.04 8.19
N ALA A 54 -12.62 21.64 7.64
CA ALA A 54 -13.13 20.27 7.72
C ALA A 54 -12.13 19.25 7.12
N LYS A 55 -11.52 19.58 5.97
CA LYS A 55 -10.52 18.76 5.33
C LYS A 55 -9.24 18.62 6.16
N ARG A 56 -8.74 19.72 6.74
CA ARG A 56 -7.56 19.67 7.61
C ARG A 56 -7.80 18.78 8.83
N LYS A 57 -8.98 18.86 9.43
CA LYS A 57 -9.38 17.99 10.56
C LYS A 57 -9.45 16.52 10.14
N LEU A 58 -10.03 16.25 8.97
CA LEU A 58 -10.05 14.90 8.37
C LEU A 58 -8.64 14.35 8.16
N ASP A 59 -7.74 15.16 7.61
CA ASP A 59 -6.34 14.78 7.39
C ASP A 59 -5.61 14.47 8.70
N LEU A 60 -5.86 15.25 9.76
CA LEU A 60 -5.24 15.05 11.08
C LEU A 60 -5.75 13.81 11.81
N ILE A 61 -6.95 13.33 11.51
CA ILE A 61 -7.52 12.14 12.14
C ILE A 61 -7.20 10.88 11.32
N ILE A 62 -7.61 10.85 10.06
CA ILE A 62 -7.55 9.61 9.24
C ILE A 62 -6.12 9.28 8.80
N MET A 63 -5.34 10.28 8.38
CA MET A 63 -4.03 9.99 7.80
C MET A 63 -3.03 9.41 8.80
N PRO A 64 -2.83 9.97 10.01
CA PRO A 64 -1.90 9.38 10.98
C PRO A 64 -2.30 7.96 11.39
N ILE A 65 -3.61 7.71 11.57
CA ILE A 65 -4.12 6.41 11.99
C ILE A 65 -3.86 5.37 10.91
N LEU A 66 -4.28 5.60 9.66
CA LEU A 66 -4.05 4.65 8.58
C LEU A 66 -2.56 4.43 8.32
N THR A 67 -1.74 5.48 8.40
CA THR A 67 -0.29 5.39 8.25
C THR A 67 0.32 4.56 9.37
N LEU A 68 -0.14 4.72 10.62
CA LEU A 68 0.28 3.92 11.77
C LEU A 68 -0.09 2.45 11.59
N GLY A 69 -1.28 2.13 11.09
CA GLY A 69 -1.68 0.75 10.84
C GLY A 69 -0.81 0.08 9.76
N PHE A 70 -0.47 0.80 8.68
CA PHE A 70 0.44 0.26 7.67
C PHE A 70 1.87 0.12 8.21
N PHE A 71 2.29 1.02 9.07
CA PHE A 71 3.56 0.92 9.80
C PHE A 71 3.59 -0.37 10.64
N CYS A 72 2.57 -0.65 11.47
CA CYS A 72 2.47 -1.87 12.27
C CYS A 72 2.52 -3.13 11.40
N LEU A 73 1.74 -3.17 10.32
CA LEU A 73 1.75 -4.28 9.38
C LEU A 73 3.16 -4.58 8.84
N GLN A 74 3.94 -3.56 8.57
CA GLN A 74 5.30 -3.74 8.05
C GLN A 74 6.32 -4.06 9.14
N LEU A 75 6.10 -3.61 10.36
CA LEU A 75 6.89 -4.06 11.52
C LEU A 75 6.78 -5.58 11.68
N ASP A 76 5.56 -6.10 11.73
CA ASP A 76 5.32 -7.54 11.94
C ASP A 76 5.88 -8.40 10.81
N ARG A 77 5.73 -7.96 9.57
CA ARG A 77 6.34 -8.64 8.41
C ARG A 77 7.87 -8.62 8.44
N GLY A 78 8.46 -7.54 8.94
CA GLY A 78 9.91 -7.37 9.05
C GLY A 78 10.55 -8.22 10.14
N ASN A 79 9.81 -8.50 11.22
CA ASN A 79 10.32 -9.20 12.39
C ASN A 79 10.92 -10.57 12.06
N MET A 80 10.32 -11.32 11.14
CA MET A 80 10.79 -12.63 10.75
C MET A 80 12.19 -12.59 10.09
N ALA A 81 12.43 -11.62 9.22
CA ALA A 81 13.73 -11.44 8.58
C ALA A 81 14.83 -11.12 9.61
N ASN A 82 14.46 -10.38 10.65
CA ASN A 82 15.37 -9.98 11.70
C ASN A 82 15.61 -11.10 12.72
N ALA A 83 14.57 -11.89 13.05
CA ALA A 83 14.66 -13.02 13.97
C ALA A 83 15.70 -14.09 13.52
N ILE A 84 15.85 -14.30 12.20
CA ILE A 84 16.84 -15.24 11.64
C ILE A 84 18.26 -14.90 12.13
N THR A 85 18.58 -13.63 12.33
CA THR A 85 19.92 -13.18 12.75
C THR A 85 20.21 -13.49 14.23
N ASP A 86 19.17 -13.86 15.01
CA ASP A 86 19.26 -14.24 16.42
C ASP A 86 19.03 -15.75 16.66
N ASN A 87 19.53 -16.61 15.78
CA ASN A 87 19.43 -18.07 15.86
C ASN A 87 17.99 -18.64 15.86
N PHE A 88 17.00 -17.89 15.41
CA PHE A 88 15.60 -18.31 15.37
C PHE A 88 15.39 -19.72 14.79
N MET A 89 15.97 -20.00 13.62
CA MET A 89 15.81 -21.32 12.97
C MET A 89 16.36 -22.47 13.83
N LYS A 90 17.46 -22.22 14.54
CA LYS A 90 18.07 -23.23 15.45
C LYS A 90 17.22 -23.46 16.70
N ASP A 91 16.74 -22.36 17.30
CA ASP A 91 15.94 -22.40 18.52
C ASP A 91 14.55 -23.06 18.27
N VAL A 92 13.94 -22.77 17.12
CA VAL A 92 12.65 -23.35 16.69
C VAL A 92 12.83 -24.74 16.05
N ARG A 93 14.07 -25.20 15.79
CA ARG A 93 14.42 -26.48 15.16
C ARG A 93 13.85 -26.62 13.73
N ILE A 94 14.03 -25.60 12.91
CA ILE A 94 13.66 -25.61 11.49
C ILE A 94 14.88 -25.35 10.61
N ASN A 95 14.87 -25.89 9.40
CA ASN A 95 15.88 -25.61 8.41
C ASN A 95 15.45 -24.45 7.47
N GLN A 96 16.35 -24.02 6.59
CA GLN A 96 16.10 -22.92 5.66
C GLN A 96 14.93 -23.19 4.71
N ASP A 97 14.79 -24.43 4.22
CA ASP A 97 13.73 -24.77 3.29
C ASP A 97 12.35 -24.80 3.99
N GLN A 98 12.30 -25.29 5.22
CA GLN A 98 11.12 -25.21 6.08
C GLN A 98 10.76 -23.74 6.40
N PHE A 99 11.76 -22.89 6.61
CA PHE A 99 11.55 -21.45 6.78
C PHE A 99 10.92 -20.86 5.51
N ASN A 100 11.42 -21.21 4.33
CA ASN A 100 10.87 -20.75 3.04
C ASN A 100 9.41 -21.18 2.87
N VAL A 101 9.06 -22.41 3.27
CA VAL A 101 7.65 -22.86 3.26
C VAL A 101 6.78 -22.00 4.17
N GLY A 102 7.24 -21.65 5.37
CA GLY A 102 6.50 -20.72 6.24
C GLY A 102 6.24 -19.36 5.59
N GLN A 103 7.21 -18.80 4.87
CA GLN A 103 7.02 -17.56 4.12
C GLN A 103 6.03 -17.72 2.95
N GLN A 104 6.01 -18.90 2.31
CA GLN A 104 4.99 -19.21 1.31
C GLN A 104 3.60 -19.30 1.92
N MET A 105 3.46 -19.90 3.12
CA MET A 105 2.19 -20.04 3.82
C MET A 105 1.60 -18.69 4.22
N LEU A 106 2.42 -17.74 4.64
CA LEU A 106 1.98 -16.35 4.85
C LEU A 106 1.35 -15.77 3.57
N SER A 107 2.06 -15.89 2.45
CA SER A 107 1.59 -15.37 1.16
C SER A 107 0.35 -16.10 0.66
N LEU A 108 0.27 -17.41 0.87
CA LEU A 108 -0.88 -18.24 0.53
C LEU A 108 -2.11 -17.82 1.34
N GLY A 109 -1.94 -17.62 2.66
CA GLY A 109 -3.01 -17.12 3.53
C GLY A 109 -3.58 -15.81 3.04
N ILE A 110 -2.71 -14.85 2.66
CA ILE A 110 -3.14 -13.56 2.10
C ILE A 110 -3.95 -13.78 0.80
N VAL A 111 -3.41 -14.53 -0.17
CA VAL A 111 -4.05 -14.73 -1.48
C VAL A 111 -5.43 -15.39 -1.36
N LEU A 112 -5.56 -16.39 -0.50
CA LEU A 112 -6.83 -17.10 -0.30
C LEU A 112 -7.91 -16.23 0.35
N THR A 113 -7.52 -15.36 1.27
CA THR A 113 -8.48 -14.60 2.08
C THR A 113 -8.64 -13.14 1.65
N GLU A 114 -7.87 -12.63 0.70
CA GLU A 114 -7.92 -11.21 0.29
C GLU A 114 -9.28 -10.82 -0.29
N ILE A 115 -9.89 -11.68 -1.12
CA ILE A 115 -11.24 -11.42 -1.68
C ILE A 115 -12.32 -11.50 -0.60
N PRO A 116 -12.41 -12.57 0.22
CA PRO A 116 -13.34 -12.63 1.34
C PRO A 116 -13.18 -11.46 2.33
N ALA A 117 -11.95 -11.10 2.68
CA ALA A 117 -11.66 -10.00 3.60
C ALA A 117 -12.21 -8.65 3.07
N ASN A 118 -12.01 -8.38 1.77
CA ASN A 118 -12.57 -7.19 1.14
C ASN A 118 -14.11 -7.22 1.08
N MET A 119 -14.73 -8.39 0.86
CA MET A 119 -16.19 -8.52 0.90
C MET A 119 -16.75 -8.20 2.30
N ILE A 120 -16.08 -8.65 3.36
CA ILE A 120 -16.45 -8.34 4.75
C ILE A 120 -16.28 -6.84 5.01
N LEU A 121 -15.16 -6.24 4.59
CA LEU A 121 -14.91 -4.81 4.67
C LEU A 121 -16.08 -3.97 4.12
N TYR A 122 -16.59 -4.35 2.93
CA TYR A 122 -17.73 -3.63 2.30
C TYR A 122 -19.04 -3.75 3.09
N ARG A 123 -19.24 -4.84 3.84
CA ARG A 123 -20.46 -5.07 4.63
C ARG A 123 -20.37 -4.44 6.02
N VAL A 124 -19.25 -4.60 6.69
CA VAL A 124 -19.06 -4.23 8.10
C VAL A 124 -18.61 -2.77 8.24
N GLY A 125 -17.92 -2.23 7.24
CA GLY A 125 -17.31 -0.92 7.24
C GLY A 125 -15.82 -0.95 7.61
N PRO A 126 -15.05 0.07 7.17
CA PRO A 126 -13.60 0.09 7.34
C PRO A 126 -13.16 0.28 8.79
N GLY A 127 -13.85 1.12 9.55
CA GLY A 127 -13.47 1.37 10.94
C GLY A 127 -13.46 0.10 11.78
N LYS A 128 -14.55 -0.66 11.73
CA LYS A 128 -14.68 -1.93 12.47
C LYS A 128 -13.77 -3.00 11.93
N TRP A 129 -13.70 -3.15 10.60
CA TRP A 129 -12.96 -4.22 9.98
C TRP A 129 -11.44 -4.05 10.15
N LEU A 130 -10.90 -2.85 9.88
CA LEU A 130 -9.47 -2.59 10.04
C LEU A 130 -9.03 -2.67 11.50
N THR A 131 -9.87 -2.22 12.44
CA THR A 131 -9.63 -2.39 13.87
C THR A 131 -9.52 -3.86 14.24
N LEU A 132 -10.50 -4.68 13.83
CA LEU A 132 -10.51 -6.13 14.10
C LEU A 132 -9.27 -6.81 13.50
N GLN A 133 -8.91 -6.48 12.27
CA GLN A 133 -7.71 -7.03 11.62
C GLN A 133 -6.45 -6.69 12.39
N LEU A 134 -6.27 -5.43 12.81
CA LEU A 134 -5.11 -4.99 13.58
C LEU A 134 -4.97 -5.75 14.90
N PHE A 135 -6.10 -5.99 15.59
CA PHE A 135 -6.11 -6.85 16.77
C PHE A 135 -5.71 -8.29 16.46
N LEU A 136 -6.34 -8.89 15.46
CA LEU A 136 -6.11 -10.30 15.14
C LEU A 136 -4.67 -10.55 14.72
N PHE A 137 -4.11 -9.75 13.79
CA PHE A 137 -2.74 -10.00 13.40
C PHE A 137 -1.72 -9.60 14.47
N GLY A 138 -2.00 -8.59 15.31
CA GLY A 138 -1.17 -8.28 16.46
C GLY A 138 -1.14 -9.41 17.50
N ILE A 139 -2.29 -10.02 17.78
CA ILE A 139 -2.38 -11.22 18.65
C ILE A 139 -1.59 -12.37 18.03
N VAL A 140 -1.79 -12.69 16.75
CA VAL A 140 -1.06 -13.78 16.07
C VAL A 140 0.43 -13.48 16.05
N SER A 141 0.84 -12.21 15.81
CA SER A 141 2.23 -11.78 15.87
C SER A 141 2.84 -12.00 17.26
N THR A 142 2.13 -11.66 18.34
CA THR A 142 2.55 -11.93 19.70
C THR A 142 2.71 -13.41 19.97
N PHE A 143 1.78 -14.26 19.53
CA PHE A 143 1.83 -15.70 19.72
C PHE A 143 2.99 -16.38 18.98
N GLN A 144 3.56 -15.74 17.96
CA GLN A 144 4.79 -16.23 17.34
C GLN A 144 5.99 -16.29 18.31
N ALA A 145 5.98 -15.54 19.41
CA ALA A 145 6.99 -15.62 20.45
C ALA A 145 7.04 -17.04 21.08
N PHE A 146 5.93 -17.76 21.11
CA PHE A 146 5.78 -19.07 21.77
C PHE A 146 5.90 -20.24 20.80
N GLN A 147 6.19 -20.02 19.53
CA GLN A 147 6.26 -21.09 18.54
C GLN A 147 7.44 -22.04 18.78
N ARG A 148 7.17 -23.34 18.69
CA ARG A 148 8.17 -24.41 18.79
C ARG A 148 7.93 -25.45 17.72
N GLY A 149 8.96 -25.75 16.94
CA GLY A 149 8.89 -26.73 15.86
C GLY A 149 8.21 -26.23 14.58
N TYR A 150 8.34 -27.05 13.54
CA TYR A 150 7.91 -26.71 12.18
C TYR A 150 6.39 -26.50 12.05
N GLY A 151 5.58 -27.35 12.69
CA GLY A 151 4.12 -27.24 12.59
C GLY A 151 3.57 -25.93 13.16
N ALA A 152 4.04 -25.52 14.35
CA ALA A 152 3.64 -24.24 14.96
C ALA A 152 4.10 -23.05 14.12
N PHE A 153 5.30 -23.12 13.56
CA PHE A 153 5.82 -22.09 12.67
C PHE A 153 4.94 -21.92 11.42
N VAL A 154 4.61 -22.99 10.72
CA VAL A 154 3.77 -22.96 9.51
C VAL A 154 2.37 -22.46 9.83
N ALA A 155 1.76 -22.95 10.92
CA ALA A 155 0.42 -22.56 11.35
C ALA A 155 0.36 -21.05 11.67
N THR A 156 1.31 -20.53 12.43
CA THR A 156 1.34 -19.11 12.79
C THR A 156 1.59 -18.22 11.57
N ARG A 157 2.41 -18.63 10.61
CA ARG A 157 2.62 -17.93 9.34
C ARG A 157 1.35 -17.87 8.49
N PHE A 158 0.63 -19.00 8.39
CA PHE A 158 -0.62 -19.06 7.65
C PHE A 158 -1.72 -18.21 8.29
N LEU A 159 -1.89 -18.32 9.61
CA LEU A 159 -2.84 -17.51 10.37
C LEU A 159 -2.53 -16.00 10.27
N LEU A 160 -1.25 -15.62 10.32
CA LEU A 160 -0.85 -14.24 10.11
C LEU A 160 -1.25 -13.75 8.72
N GLY A 161 -1.04 -14.58 7.68
CA GLY A 161 -1.47 -14.26 6.32
C GLY A 161 -2.97 -14.02 6.20
N ILE A 162 -3.78 -14.87 6.85
CA ILE A 162 -5.25 -14.72 6.88
C ILE A 162 -5.65 -13.40 7.55
N THR A 163 -5.07 -13.09 8.70
CA THR A 163 -5.45 -11.92 9.51
C THR A 163 -4.95 -10.59 8.95
N GLU A 164 -3.82 -10.57 8.24
CA GLU A 164 -3.28 -9.41 7.54
C GLU A 164 -3.97 -9.11 6.20
N SER A 165 -4.68 -10.10 5.65
CA SER A 165 -5.28 -10.03 4.33
C SER A 165 -6.35 -8.95 4.26
N GLY A 166 -6.30 -8.14 3.19
CA GLY A 166 -7.28 -7.07 2.97
C GLY A 166 -7.02 -5.76 3.73
N PHE A 167 -6.00 -5.68 4.60
CA PHE A 167 -5.69 -4.43 5.32
C PHE A 167 -5.26 -3.30 4.36
N ILE A 168 -4.36 -3.59 3.43
CA ILE A 168 -3.87 -2.58 2.46
C ILE A 168 -5.01 -2.10 1.54
N PRO A 169 -5.76 -2.98 0.83
CA PRO A 169 -6.89 -2.52 0.03
C PRO A 169 -7.98 -1.87 0.88
N GLY A 170 -8.19 -2.30 2.13
CA GLY A 170 -9.10 -1.66 3.06
C GLY A 170 -8.71 -0.22 3.41
N GLY A 171 -7.44 0.04 3.67
CA GLY A 171 -6.91 1.39 3.87
C GLY A 171 -7.06 2.27 2.63
N LEU A 172 -6.73 1.74 1.44
CA LEU A 172 -6.92 2.46 0.17
C LEU A 172 -8.39 2.74 -0.12
N TRP A 173 -9.28 1.80 0.18
CA TRP A 173 -10.72 1.99 0.04
C TRP A 173 -11.22 3.08 1.00
N THR A 174 -10.78 3.09 2.25
CA THR A 174 -11.09 4.14 3.23
C THR A 174 -10.69 5.51 2.69
N LEU A 175 -9.45 5.66 2.19
CA LEU A 175 -9.01 6.91 1.59
C LEU A 175 -9.87 7.32 0.40
N SER A 176 -10.22 6.36 -0.46
CA SER A 176 -11.06 6.66 -1.64
C SER A 176 -12.49 7.08 -1.28
N THR A 177 -13.01 6.69 -0.12
CA THR A 177 -14.36 7.08 0.34
C THR A 177 -14.38 8.47 0.98
N TRP A 178 -13.33 8.86 1.71
CA TRP A 178 -13.30 10.14 2.43
C TRP A 178 -12.78 11.31 1.60
N TYR A 179 -12.05 11.06 0.50
CA TYR A 179 -11.38 12.09 -0.29
C TYR A 179 -11.86 12.12 -1.75
N THR A 180 -11.76 13.29 -2.37
CA THR A 180 -12.00 13.45 -3.82
C THR A 180 -10.92 12.77 -4.65
N ARG A 181 -11.16 12.57 -5.96
CA ARG A 181 -10.20 11.91 -6.86
C ARG A 181 -8.85 12.62 -6.90
N THR A 182 -8.87 13.95 -6.92
CA THR A 182 -7.65 14.78 -6.97
C THR A 182 -6.88 14.76 -5.65
N GLU A 183 -7.57 14.60 -4.53
CA GLU A 183 -6.99 14.58 -3.19
C GLU A 183 -6.44 13.21 -2.80
N THR A 184 -7.06 12.14 -3.26
CA THR A 184 -6.73 10.76 -2.89
C THR A 184 -5.29 10.40 -3.23
N ALA A 185 -4.77 10.84 -4.38
CA ALA A 185 -3.42 10.48 -4.82
C ALA A 185 -2.33 10.87 -3.81
N LYS A 186 -2.38 12.10 -3.30
CA LYS A 186 -1.41 12.59 -2.30
C LYS A 186 -1.49 11.80 -0.98
N ARG A 187 -2.71 11.43 -0.56
CA ARG A 187 -2.93 10.73 0.71
C ARG A 187 -2.55 9.26 0.63
N VAL A 188 -2.74 8.65 -0.52
CA VAL A 188 -2.21 7.31 -0.79
C VAL A 188 -0.67 7.31 -0.68
N MET A 189 0.02 8.34 -1.16
CA MET A 189 1.49 8.44 -0.98
C MET A 189 1.87 8.53 0.51
N ILE A 190 1.17 9.33 1.31
CA ILE A 190 1.42 9.42 2.76
C ILE A 190 1.14 8.08 3.45
N PHE A 191 0.07 7.38 3.08
CA PHE A 191 -0.22 6.04 3.57
C PHE A 191 0.92 5.05 3.28
N TYR A 192 1.46 5.05 2.04
CA TYR A 192 2.62 4.24 1.66
C TYR A 192 3.92 4.65 2.34
N PHE A 193 4.01 5.89 2.83
CA PHE A 193 5.15 6.32 3.65
C PHE A 193 5.23 5.53 4.97
N GLY A 194 4.08 5.19 5.57
CA GLY A 194 4.00 4.26 6.71
C GLY A 194 4.63 2.91 6.41
N ASN A 195 4.43 2.36 5.21
CA ASN A 195 5.08 1.14 4.75
C ASN A 195 6.62 1.27 4.74
N GLN A 196 7.15 2.35 4.16
CA GLN A 196 8.61 2.52 4.03
C GLN A 196 9.29 2.73 5.38
N ILE A 197 8.74 3.61 6.22
CA ILE A 197 9.26 3.85 7.57
C ILE A 197 9.12 2.59 8.41
N GLY A 198 7.99 1.87 8.33
CA GLY A 198 7.78 0.63 9.09
C GLY A 198 8.87 -0.41 8.80
N GLN A 199 9.20 -0.63 7.54
CA GLN A 199 10.25 -1.58 7.15
C GLN A 199 11.65 -1.17 7.63
N ALA A 200 11.99 0.12 7.55
CA ALA A 200 13.26 0.62 8.02
C ALA A 200 13.35 0.56 9.55
N SER A 201 12.28 0.99 10.24
CA SER A 201 12.19 0.97 11.71
C SER A 201 12.21 -0.45 12.26
N ALA A 202 11.58 -1.43 11.58
CA ALA A 202 11.61 -2.83 12.01
C ALA A 202 13.04 -3.36 12.18
N LYS A 203 13.96 -2.96 11.32
CA LYS A 203 15.37 -3.39 11.38
C LYS A 203 16.12 -2.72 12.52
N LEU A 204 15.87 -1.43 12.78
CA LEU A 204 16.50 -0.70 13.90
C LEU A 204 15.94 -1.18 15.24
N LEU A 205 14.63 -1.36 15.35
CA LEU A 205 13.99 -1.87 16.56
C LEU A 205 14.48 -3.29 16.85
N ALA A 206 14.57 -4.14 15.82
CA ALA A 206 15.13 -5.47 15.97
C ALA A 206 16.59 -5.44 16.46
N PHE A 207 17.42 -4.52 15.93
CA PHE A 207 18.79 -4.34 16.44
C PHE A 207 18.79 -4.10 17.95
N GLY A 208 17.93 -3.21 18.47
CA GLY A 208 17.84 -2.92 19.90
C GLY A 208 17.26 -4.09 20.72
N ILE A 209 16.14 -4.66 20.28
CA ILE A 209 15.38 -5.67 21.03
C ILE A 209 16.12 -7.01 21.08
N LEU A 210 16.81 -7.40 20.02
CA LEU A 210 17.55 -8.68 20.00
C LEU A 210 18.71 -8.74 21.01
N HIS A 211 19.19 -7.60 21.53
CA HIS A 211 20.12 -7.55 22.66
C HIS A 211 19.49 -8.03 23.97
N MET A 212 18.15 -8.16 24.05
CA MET A 212 17.48 -8.72 25.23
C MET A 212 17.60 -10.23 25.33
N ARG A 213 18.42 -10.90 24.48
CA ARG A 213 18.70 -12.33 24.58
C ARG A 213 19.23 -12.67 25.98
N GLY A 214 18.58 -13.64 26.66
CA GLY A 214 18.90 -14.03 28.03
C GLY A 214 18.03 -13.35 29.10
N VAL A 215 17.34 -12.28 28.80
CA VAL A 215 16.40 -11.64 29.71
C VAL A 215 15.22 -12.60 29.95
N GLY A 216 14.92 -12.93 31.21
CA GLY A 216 13.92 -13.91 31.58
C GLY A 216 14.18 -15.34 31.04
N GLY A 217 15.42 -15.66 30.68
CA GLY A 217 15.79 -16.97 30.11
C GLY A 217 15.33 -17.16 28.65
N GLN A 218 14.81 -16.10 28.00
CA GLN A 218 14.25 -16.19 26.67
C GLN A 218 15.25 -15.74 25.58
N PRO A 219 15.13 -16.25 24.32
CA PRO A 219 15.91 -15.75 23.20
C PRO A 219 15.46 -14.34 22.79
N GLY A 220 16.34 -13.57 22.10
CA GLY A 220 16.03 -12.21 21.69
C GLY A 220 14.85 -12.12 20.72
N TRP A 221 14.69 -13.09 19.82
CA TRP A 221 13.55 -13.16 18.89
C TRP A 221 12.19 -13.34 19.61
N PHE A 222 12.16 -13.97 20.80
CA PHE A 222 10.96 -14.04 21.64
C PHE A 222 10.47 -12.62 21.98
N TRP A 223 11.37 -11.79 22.51
CA TRP A 223 11.05 -10.39 22.84
C TRP A 223 10.67 -9.57 21.61
N LEU A 224 11.30 -9.84 20.46
CA LEU A 224 10.97 -9.17 19.22
C LEU A 224 9.51 -9.41 18.83
N PHE A 225 9.04 -10.63 18.80
CA PHE A 225 7.64 -10.93 18.47
C PHE A 225 6.67 -10.48 19.56
N ALA A 226 7.01 -10.69 20.84
CA ALA A 226 6.15 -10.31 21.96
C ALA A 226 5.93 -8.79 22.01
N LEU A 227 6.99 -7.99 21.95
CA LEU A 227 6.89 -6.54 22.07
C LEU A 227 6.27 -5.90 20.82
N MET A 228 6.67 -6.34 19.62
CA MET A 228 6.11 -5.77 18.38
C MET A 228 4.64 -6.17 18.20
N GLY A 229 4.29 -7.42 18.51
CA GLY A 229 2.89 -7.85 18.47
C GLY A 229 2.02 -7.13 19.51
N ALA A 230 2.50 -6.97 20.74
CA ALA A 230 1.81 -6.19 21.78
C ALA A 230 1.63 -4.71 21.36
N PHE A 231 2.66 -4.10 20.77
CA PHE A 231 2.57 -2.76 20.19
C PHE A 231 1.49 -2.67 19.11
N THR A 232 1.40 -3.67 18.24
CA THR A 232 0.38 -3.75 17.19
C THR A 232 -1.02 -3.88 17.78
N VAL A 233 -1.21 -4.69 18.83
CA VAL A 233 -2.49 -4.77 19.56
C VAL A 233 -2.84 -3.42 20.17
N PHE A 234 -1.88 -2.73 20.79
CA PHE A 234 -2.09 -1.38 21.31
C PHE A 234 -2.52 -0.39 20.23
N CYS A 235 -1.88 -0.42 19.06
CA CYS A 235 -2.31 0.38 17.91
C CYS A 235 -3.73 0.02 17.45
N GLY A 236 -4.13 -1.24 17.57
CA GLY A 236 -5.51 -1.69 17.32
C GLY A 236 -6.52 -1.01 18.26
N LEU A 237 -6.17 -0.79 19.54
CA LEU A 237 -7.00 0.01 20.44
C LEU A 237 -7.13 1.45 19.95
N ILE A 238 -6.03 2.08 19.54
CA ILE A 238 -6.05 3.44 18.96
C ILE A 238 -6.97 3.49 17.73
N PHE A 239 -6.92 2.49 16.85
CA PHE A 239 -7.84 2.38 15.70
C PHE A 239 -9.29 2.33 16.14
N GLY A 240 -9.63 1.48 17.10
CA GLY A 240 -10.99 1.34 17.63
C GLY A 240 -11.56 2.61 18.24
N PHE A 241 -10.72 3.44 18.87
CA PHE A 241 -11.11 4.72 19.44
C PHE A 241 -11.13 5.86 18.43
N CYS A 242 -10.21 5.89 17.49
CA CYS A 242 -9.94 7.06 16.67
C CYS A 242 -10.44 6.96 15.23
N LEU A 243 -10.47 5.75 14.61
CA LEU A 243 -10.84 5.61 13.21
C LEU A 243 -12.36 5.68 13.04
N PRO A 244 -12.91 6.70 12.34
CA PRO A 244 -14.31 6.75 11.99
C PRO A 244 -14.62 5.72 10.90
N ASP A 245 -15.80 5.09 10.96
CA ASP A 245 -16.16 4.00 10.06
C ASP A 245 -16.33 4.48 8.62
N SER A 246 -17.20 5.47 8.39
CA SER A 246 -17.41 6.06 7.06
C SER A 246 -18.05 7.44 7.18
N PHE A 247 -18.14 8.17 6.09
CA PHE A 247 -18.88 9.43 6.08
C PHE A 247 -20.40 9.23 6.35
N ARG A 248 -20.95 8.03 6.15
CA ARG A 248 -22.36 7.70 6.50
C ARG A 248 -22.50 7.33 7.98
N ASN A 249 -21.44 6.80 8.58
CA ASN A 249 -21.35 6.46 9.99
C ASN A 249 -20.01 7.01 10.53
N PRO A 250 -19.97 8.31 10.92
CA PRO A 250 -18.73 8.99 11.31
C PRO A 250 -18.24 8.63 12.73
N HIS A 251 -18.87 7.62 13.34
CA HIS A 251 -18.51 7.17 14.67
C HIS A 251 -17.35 6.16 14.63
N SER A 252 -16.53 6.17 15.69
CA SER A 252 -15.49 5.17 15.87
C SER A 252 -16.06 3.86 16.43
N THR A 253 -15.31 2.76 16.30
CA THR A 253 -15.78 1.42 16.67
C THR A 253 -16.11 1.31 18.15
N PHE A 254 -15.27 1.85 19.05
CA PHE A 254 -15.44 1.75 20.50
C PHE A 254 -16.24 2.91 21.12
N LEU A 255 -16.42 3.99 20.40
CA LEU A 255 -17.20 5.15 20.84
C LEU A 255 -18.36 5.43 19.86
N PRO A 256 -19.39 4.58 19.79
CA PRO A 256 -20.45 4.70 18.78
C PRO A 256 -21.35 5.94 18.99
N ARG A 257 -21.28 6.60 20.15
CA ARG A 257 -22.00 7.83 20.44
C ARG A 257 -21.18 9.10 20.23
N TYR A 258 -19.87 8.96 20.02
CA TYR A 258 -18.96 10.09 19.83
C TYR A 258 -18.56 10.21 18.37
N SER A 259 -18.72 11.39 17.79
CA SER A 259 -18.21 11.71 16.46
C SER A 259 -17.12 12.76 16.58
N TRP A 260 -16.02 12.53 15.85
CA TRP A 260 -14.94 13.52 15.72
C TRP A 260 -15.39 14.77 14.94
N PHE A 261 -16.44 14.64 14.11
CA PHE A 261 -16.91 15.69 13.23
C PHE A 261 -18.28 16.21 13.69
N THR A 262 -18.49 17.51 13.53
CA THR A 262 -19.82 18.11 13.69
C THR A 262 -20.72 17.72 12.51
N GLU A 263 -22.03 17.78 12.67
CA GLU A 263 -22.98 17.48 11.58
C GLU A 263 -22.72 18.35 10.34
N ARG A 264 -22.37 19.62 10.54
CA ARG A 264 -22.00 20.52 9.45
C ARG A 264 -20.73 20.07 8.71
N GLU A 265 -19.69 19.65 9.43
CA GLU A 265 -18.45 19.11 8.84
C GLU A 265 -18.73 17.81 8.07
N ILE A 266 -19.58 16.94 8.60
CA ILE A 266 -19.99 15.70 7.93
C ILE A 266 -20.73 16.01 6.64
N HIS A 267 -21.69 16.95 6.67
CA HIS A 267 -22.43 17.39 5.50
C HIS A 267 -21.47 17.90 4.39
N ILE A 268 -20.52 18.76 4.74
CA ILE A 268 -19.50 19.27 3.82
C ILE A 268 -18.67 18.11 3.24
N LEU A 269 -18.13 17.23 4.10
CA LEU A 269 -17.27 16.12 3.71
C LEU A 269 -17.99 15.11 2.81
N GLN A 270 -19.26 14.82 3.07
CA GLN A 270 -20.10 13.95 2.24
C GLN A 270 -20.40 14.59 0.89
N THR A 271 -20.93 15.79 0.90
CA THR A 271 -21.46 16.45 -0.29
C THR A 271 -20.34 16.72 -1.30
N ARG A 272 -19.17 17.21 -0.87
CA ARG A 272 -18.02 17.46 -1.77
C ARG A 272 -17.52 16.17 -2.47
N VAL A 273 -17.51 15.03 -1.76
CA VAL A 273 -17.09 13.74 -2.33
C VAL A 273 -18.12 13.22 -3.33
N LEU A 274 -19.41 13.43 -3.06
CA LEU A 274 -20.50 13.00 -3.95
C LEU A 274 -20.68 13.93 -5.16
N ILE A 275 -20.28 15.20 -5.07
CA ILE A 275 -20.17 16.11 -6.23
C ILE A 275 -19.04 15.65 -7.16
N ASP A 276 -17.87 15.30 -6.60
CA ASP A 276 -16.70 14.83 -7.37
C ASP A 276 -16.96 13.46 -8.04
N ASP A 277 -17.68 12.57 -7.34
CA ASP A 277 -17.98 11.23 -7.84
C ASP A 277 -19.35 10.73 -7.32
N PRO A 278 -20.45 10.98 -8.06
CA PRO A 278 -21.79 10.54 -7.68
C PRO A 278 -21.89 9.00 -7.51
N MET A 279 -21.04 8.25 -8.21
CA MET A 279 -21.00 6.78 -8.13
C MET A 279 -20.57 6.25 -6.77
N LYS A 280 -19.87 7.05 -5.95
CA LYS A 280 -19.51 6.69 -4.56
C LYS A 280 -20.74 6.60 -3.65
N GLY A 281 -21.86 7.19 -4.04
CA GLY A 281 -23.15 7.11 -3.34
C GLY A 281 -23.98 5.88 -3.69
N GLN A 282 -23.71 5.22 -4.82
CA GLN A 282 -24.51 4.09 -5.31
C GLN A 282 -23.98 2.73 -4.83
N LYS A 283 -24.85 1.74 -4.64
CA LYS A 283 -24.47 0.35 -4.40
C LYS A 283 -23.75 -0.18 -5.65
N LYS A 284 -22.49 -0.62 -5.50
CA LYS A 284 -21.64 -1.07 -6.61
C LYS A 284 -22.23 -2.31 -7.28
N LYS A 285 -22.35 -2.29 -8.63
CA LYS A 285 -22.71 -3.44 -9.46
C LYS A 285 -21.59 -4.49 -9.48
N LYS A 286 -21.95 -5.76 -9.74
CA LYS A 286 -20.98 -6.87 -9.88
C LYS A 286 -20.01 -6.60 -11.02
N ILE A 287 -18.72 -6.83 -10.78
CA ILE A 287 -17.64 -6.57 -11.74
C ILE A 287 -17.59 -7.69 -12.79
N PRO A 288 -17.59 -7.42 -14.10
CA PRO A 288 -17.58 -8.45 -15.13
C PRO A 288 -16.19 -9.09 -15.29
N LEU A 289 -16.14 -10.43 -15.35
CA LEU A 289 -14.92 -11.23 -15.42
C LEU A 289 -14.01 -10.89 -16.63
N GLY A 290 -14.60 -10.39 -17.73
CA GLY A 290 -13.88 -10.00 -18.94
C GLY A 290 -12.95 -8.79 -18.78
N ALA A 291 -13.16 -7.96 -17.74
CA ALA A 291 -12.27 -6.84 -17.42
C ALA A 291 -10.94 -7.31 -16.80
N PHE A 292 -10.92 -8.52 -16.16
CA PHE A 292 -9.72 -9.10 -15.57
C PHE A 292 -8.63 -9.46 -16.62
N LYS A 293 -9.04 -9.96 -17.77
CA LYS A 293 -8.13 -10.33 -18.87
C LYS A 293 -7.36 -9.12 -19.42
N ARG A 294 -8.00 -7.94 -19.45
CA ARG A 294 -7.37 -6.67 -19.89
C ARG A 294 -6.47 -6.04 -18.83
N ALA A 295 -6.72 -6.33 -17.55
CA ALA A 295 -5.89 -5.86 -16.44
C ALA A 295 -4.57 -6.66 -16.30
N ALA A 296 -4.57 -7.93 -16.69
CA ALA A 296 -3.43 -8.84 -16.54
C ALA A 296 -2.20 -8.43 -17.38
N SER A 297 -2.40 -7.73 -18.49
CA SER A 297 -1.29 -7.29 -19.38
C SER A 297 -0.36 -6.20 -18.82
N GLY A 298 -0.70 -5.62 -17.66
CA GLY A 298 0.08 -4.56 -17.03
C GLY A 298 0.88 -4.98 -15.78
N MET A 299 0.95 -6.28 -15.48
CA MET A 299 1.54 -6.78 -14.26
C MET A 299 3.04 -7.03 -14.41
N THR A 300 3.86 -6.24 -13.71
CA THR A 300 5.28 -6.54 -13.53
C THR A 300 5.49 -7.35 -12.24
N PRO A 301 6.27 -8.45 -12.26
CA PRO A 301 6.47 -9.28 -11.07
C PRO A 301 7.31 -8.54 -10.02
N PRO A 302 6.82 -8.34 -8.78
CA PRO A 302 7.57 -7.69 -7.72
C PRO A 302 8.51 -8.69 -7.03
N MET A 303 9.82 -8.60 -7.29
CA MET A 303 10.85 -9.47 -6.69
C MET A 303 11.38 -8.98 -5.33
N ARG A 304 10.95 -7.81 -4.88
CA ARG A 304 11.50 -7.14 -3.72
C ARG A 304 11.37 -7.92 -2.42
N ARG A 305 10.21 -8.54 -2.15
CA ARG A 305 9.91 -9.17 -0.87
C ARG A 305 10.92 -10.27 -0.52
N ALA A 306 11.37 -11.04 -1.51
CA ALA A 306 12.40 -12.07 -1.33
C ALA A 306 13.71 -11.45 -0.83
N PHE A 307 14.19 -10.38 -1.48
CA PHE A 307 15.45 -9.74 -1.09
C PHE A 307 15.40 -9.13 0.30
N ASP A 308 14.35 -8.39 0.63
CA ASP A 308 14.21 -7.72 1.93
C ASP A 308 14.19 -8.72 3.10
N THR A 309 13.62 -9.91 2.90
CA THR A 309 13.61 -11.00 3.88
C THR A 309 15.02 -11.53 4.16
N TYR A 310 15.87 -11.63 3.12
CA TYR A 310 17.21 -12.19 3.25
C TYR A 310 18.31 -11.14 3.38
N ALA A 311 18.02 -9.84 3.20
CA ALA A 311 19.03 -8.79 3.29
C ALA A 311 19.87 -8.79 4.58
N PRO A 312 19.30 -8.95 5.80
CA PRO A 312 20.11 -9.07 7.00
C PRO A 312 21.04 -10.30 6.97
N SER A 313 20.55 -11.46 6.53
CA SER A 313 21.34 -12.68 6.41
C SER A 313 22.46 -12.57 5.35
N ILE A 314 22.18 -11.88 4.25
CA ILE A 314 23.19 -11.60 3.21
C ILE A 314 24.28 -10.68 3.78
N VAL A 315 23.91 -9.65 4.53
CA VAL A 315 24.89 -8.74 5.19
C VAL A 315 25.71 -9.50 6.24
N THR A 316 25.11 -10.40 7.00
CA THR A 316 25.83 -11.28 7.95
C THR A 316 26.86 -12.15 7.23
N SER A 317 26.55 -12.66 6.03
CA SER A 317 27.51 -13.47 5.23
C SER A 317 28.76 -12.70 4.79
N PHE A 318 28.75 -11.38 4.84
CA PHE A 318 29.93 -10.53 4.57
C PHE A 318 30.89 -10.42 5.76
N GLY A 319 30.57 -11.06 6.91
CA GLY A 319 31.38 -11.08 8.11
C GLY A 319 31.03 -9.96 9.10
N PHE A 320 29.85 -9.37 9.00
CA PHE A 320 29.29 -8.50 10.04
C PHE A 320 28.59 -9.34 11.12
N THR A 321 28.48 -8.82 12.35
CA THR A 321 27.73 -9.52 13.41
C THR A 321 26.26 -9.60 13.07
N GLY A 322 25.55 -10.65 13.53
CA GLY A 322 24.13 -10.83 13.22
C GLY A 322 23.27 -9.62 13.59
N LEU A 323 23.54 -9.03 14.77
CA LEU A 323 22.79 -7.85 15.24
C LEU A 323 23.09 -6.59 14.42
N SER A 324 24.38 -6.29 14.17
CA SER A 324 24.77 -5.13 13.36
C SER A 324 24.27 -5.24 11.90
N SER A 325 24.09 -6.46 11.40
CA SER A 325 23.55 -6.69 10.06
C SER A 325 22.11 -6.18 9.91
N ASN A 326 21.31 -6.19 10.97
CA ASN A 326 19.95 -5.60 10.95
C ASN A 326 20.02 -4.07 10.82
N ALA A 327 20.87 -3.40 11.60
CA ALA A 327 21.06 -1.96 11.51
C ALA A 327 21.60 -1.55 10.13
N LEU A 328 22.60 -2.26 9.62
CA LEU A 328 23.16 -2.02 8.29
C LEU A 328 22.11 -2.24 7.18
N ALA A 329 21.29 -3.28 7.29
CA ALA A 329 20.21 -3.51 6.34
C ALA A 329 19.10 -2.45 6.38
N ALA A 330 19.01 -1.63 7.44
CA ALA A 330 18.08 -0.50 7.49
C ALA A 330 18.52 0.68 6.62
N VAL A 331 19.84 0.89 6.43
CA VAL A 331 20.39 2.07 5.75
C VAL A 331 19.83 2.21 4.33
N GLY A 332 19.82 1.13 3.55
CA GLY A 332 19.28 1.15 2.18
C GLY A 332 17.80 1.47 2.13
N LEU A 333 17.02 1.04 3.14
CA LEU A 333 15.59 1.33 3.24
C LEU A 333 15.32 2.79 3.61
N PHE A 334 16.14 3.41 4.47
CA PHE A 334 16.04 4.83 4.75
C PHE A 334 16.40 5.67 3.53
N LEU A 335 17.46 5.31 2.80
CA LEU A 335 17.84 5.98 1.54
C LEU A 335 16.79 5.83 0.45
N GLN A 336 16.00 4.75 0.46
CA GLN A 336 14.89 4.55 -0.46
C GLN A 336 13.81 5.63 -0.33
N VAL A 337 13.60 6.22 0.87
CA VAL A 337 12.57 7.24 1.11
C VAL A 337 12.81 8.49 0.26
N PRO A 338 13.96 9.20 0.36
CA PRO A 338 14.23 10.37 -0.48
C PRO A 338 14.28 10.02 -1.97
N VAL A 339 14.80 8.84 -2.35
CA VAL A 339 14.82 8.39 -3.75
C VAL A 339 13.39 8.24 -4.28
N SER A 340 12.51 7.55 -3.53
CA SER A 340 11.11 7.38 -3.93
C SER A 340 10.38 8.72 -4.07
N PHE A 341 10.64 9.65 -3.16
CA PHE A 341 10.04 10.98 -3.22
C PHE A 341 10.52 11.77 -4.45
N THR A 342 11.83 11.79 -4.69
CA THR A 342 12.44 12.51 -5.82
C THR A 342 11.93 12.00 -7.16
N PHE A 343 11.88 10.67 -7.36
CA PHE A 343 11.39 10.09 -8.61
C PHE A 343 9.88 10.25 -8.77
N SER A 344 9.11 10.21 -7.68
CA SER A 344 7.66 10.48 -7.75
C SER A 344 7.39 11.93 -8.13
N TRP A 345 8.10 12.88 -7.52
CA TRP A 345 8.02 14.29 -7.87
C TRP A 345 8.41 14.56 -9.33
N PHE A 346 9.51 13.95 -9.80
CA PHE A 346 9.96 14.03 -11.19
C PHE A 346 8.90 13.48 -12.14
N SER A 347 8.34 12.32 -11.83
CA SER A 347 7.27 11.68 -12.60
C SER A 347 6.05 12.59 -12.77
N ASP A 348 5.61 13.23 -11.69
CA ASP A 348 4.44 14.10 -11.70
C ASP A 348 4.73 15.43 -12.39
N LYS A 349 5.89 16.06 -12.12
CA LYS A 349 6.29 17.35 -12.70
C LYS A 349 6.41 17.28 -14.22
N PHE A 350 7.00 16.22 -14.75
CA PHE A 350 7.24 16.06 -16.19
C PHE A 350 6.18 15.21 -16.90
N ASN A 351 5.19 14.66 -16.15
CA ASN A 351 4.16 13.75 -16.65
C ASN A 351 4.74 12.55 -17.43
N ARG A 352 5.86 11.99 -16.94
CA ARG A 352 6.63 10.90 -17.57
C ARG A 352 6.62 9.66 -16.70
N ARG A 353 5.43 9.12 -16.42
CA ARG A 353 5.28 7.98 -15.48
C ARG A 353 5.91 6.69 -15.99
N GLY A 354 5.71 6.37 -17.26
CA GLY A 354 6.27 5.16 -17.86
C GLY A 354 7.79 5.13 -17.82
N GLU A 355 8.43 6.24 -18.22
CA GLU A 355 9.89 6.38 -18.20
C GLU A 355 10.45 6.27 -16.77
N THR A 356 9.77 6.88 -15.80
CA THR A 356 10.21 6.83 -14.39
C THR A 356 10.10 5.42 -13.82
N VAL A 357 9.04 4.67 -14.16
CA VAL A 357 8.91 3.25 -13.80
C VAL A 357 10.03 2.41 -14.40
N MET A 358 10.38 2.63 -15.68
CA MET A 358 11.49 1.92 -16.33
C MET A 358 12.84 2.22 -15.66
N ILE A 359 13.12 3.48 -15.31
CA ILE A 359 14.34 3.86 -14.59
C ILE A 359 14.41 3.13 -13.23
N GLY A 360 13.28 3.04 -12.51
CA GLY A 360 13.22 2.31 -11.25
C GLY A 360 13.47 0.82 -11.38
N LEU A 361 12.85 0.18 -12.36
CA LEU A 361 13.06 -1.23 -12.65
C LEU A 361 14.48 -1.52 -13.10
N PHE A 362 15.07 -0.65 -13.93
CA PHE A 362 16.47 -0.78 -14.36
C PHE A 362 17.43 -0.62 -13.18
N GLY A 363 17.22 0.40 -12.31
CA GLY A 363 18.04 0.60 -11.11
C GLY A 363 17.97 -0.61 -10.16
N HIS A 364 16.78 -1.20 -9.99
CA HIS A 364 16.59 -2.40 -9.19
C HIS A 364 17.28 -3.64 -9.82
N LEU A 365 17.14 -3.85 -11.13
CA LEU A 365 17.82 -4.90 -11.89
C LEU A 365 19.35 -4.75 -11.78
N LEU A 366 19.87 -3.52 -11.94
CA LEU A 366 21.29 -3.23 -11.78
C LEU A 366 21.79 -3.63 -10.38
N GLY A 367 21.00 -3.37 -9.34
CA GLY A 367 21.32 -3.79 -7.97
C GLY A 367 21.53 -5.29 -7.83
N TYR A 368 20.68 -6.12 -8.45
CA TYR A 368 20.88 -7.58 -8.45
C TYR A 368 22.09 -8.01 -9.26
N ILE A 369 22.37 -7.37 -10.40
CA ILE A 369 23.57 -7.60 -11.20
C ILE A 369 24.82 -7.28 -10.38
N LEU A 370 24.84 -6.13 -9.70
CA LEU A 370 25.94 -5.73 -8.81
C LEU A 370 26.16 -6.74 -7.67
N ASN A 371 25.08 -7.15 -6.98
CA ASN A 371 25.22 -8.18 -5.94
C ASN A 371 25.76 -9.48 -6.48
N ARG A 372 25.34 -9.91 -7.67
CA ARG A 372 25.87 -11.14 -8.32
C ARG A 372 27.33 -11.00 -8.70
N ALA A 373 27.74 -9.86 -9.26
CA ALA A 373 29.13 -9.57 -9.62
C ALA A 373 30.03 -9.47 -8.36
N PHE A 374 29.55 -8.79 -7.33
CA PHE A 374 30.33 -8.56 -6.10
C PHE A 374 30.50 -9.80 -5.21
N THR A 375 29.81 -10.92 -5.53
CA THR A 375 30.10 -12.20 -4.85
C THR A 375 31.56 -12.65 -5.00
N GLN A 376 32.26 -12.18 -6.02
CA GLN A 376 33.69 -12.50 -6.28
C GLN A 376 34.66 -11.51 -5.66
N VAL A 377 34.18 -10.36 -5.15
CA VAL A 377 35.02 -9.31 -4.58
C VAL A 377 35.17 -9.53 -3.07
N ASN A 378 36.39 -9.48 -2.54
CA ASN A 378 36.65 -9.72 -1.12
C ASN A 378 36.34 -8.51 -0.20
N SER A 379 36.09 -7.33 -0.77
CA SER A 379 35.80 -6.12 0.02
C SER A 379 34.36 -6.16 0.60
N ARG A 380 34.26 -6.13 1.93
CA ARG A 380 32.97 -6.05 2.66
C ARG A 380 32.16 -4.81 2.26
N GLY A 381 32.80 -3.66 2.09
CA GLY A 381 32.18 -2.39 1.74
C GLY A 381 31.56 -2.43 0.33
N VAL A 382 32.24 -3.03 -0.66
CA VAL A 382 31.74 -3.16 -2.03
C VAL A 382 30.51 -4.10 -2.07
N ARG A 383 30.57 -5.22 -1.36
CA ARG A 383 29.40 -6.13 -1.25
C ARG A 383 28.21 -5.44 -0.58
N TYR A 384 28.47 -4.71 0.49
CA TYR A 384 27.43 -3.96 1.21
C TYR A 384 26.82 -2.84 0.35
N PHE A 385 27.61 -2.15 -0.47
CA PHE A 385 27.09 -1.17 -1.43
C PHE A 385 26.07 -1.78 -2.39
N GLY A 386 26.27 -3.00 -2.88
CA GLY A 386 25.32 -3.72 -3.72
C GLY A 386 23.97 -3.93 -3.03
N VAL A 387 23.97 -4.26 -1.73
CA VAL A 387 22.75 -4.41 -0.92
C VAL A 387 22.03 -3.09 -0.77
N ILE A 388 22.74 -2.01 -0.41
CA ILE A 388 22.16 -0.65 -0.27
C ILE A 388 21.51 -0.23 -1.59
N TRP A 389 22.22 -0.38 -2.72
CA TRP A 389 21.72 -0.02 -4.04
C TRP A 389 20.43 -0.75 -4.38
N THR A 390 20.36 -2.06 -4.15
CA THR A 390 19.18 -2.86 -4.43
C THR A 390 17.97 -2.42 -3.61
N GLN A 391 18.17 -2.14 -2.32
CA GLN A 391 17.11 -1.64 -1.44
C GLN A 391 16.65 -0.24 -1.83
N MET A 392 17.57 0.65 -2.16
CA MET A 392 17.28 2.03 -2.55
C MET A 392 16.34 2.12 -3.77
N PHE A 393 16.50 1.23 -4.75
CA PHE A 393 15.66 1.19 -5.95
C PHE A 393 14.48 0.21 -5.87
N GLY A 394 14.28 -0.49 -4.74
CA GLY A 394 13.36 -1.62 -4.62
C GLY A 394 11.86 -1.28 -4.70
N THR A 395 11.42 -0.08 -4.34
CA THR A 395 9.98 0.16 -4.06
C THR A 395 9.32 1.20 -4.93
N PHE A 396 9.97 2.27 -5.31
CA PHE A 396 9.27 3.42 -5.90
C PHE A 396 8.62 3.10 -7.26
N SER A 397 9.12 2.13 -7.98
CA SER A 397 8.54 1.68 -9.24
C SER A 397 7.14 1.07 -9.07
N HIS A 398 6.84 0.43 -7.94
CA HIS A 398 5.56 -0.23 -7.71
C HIS A 398 4.37 0.74 -7.57
N PRO A 399 4.38 1.76 -6.69
CA PRO A 399 3.33 2.76 -6.62
C PRO A 399 3.16 3.55 -7.92
N LEU A 400 4.26 3.89 -8.58
CA LEU A 400 4.23 4.58 -9.86
C LEU A 400 3.64 3.73 -10.98
N ASN A 401 3.90 2.42 -11.00
CA ASN A 401 3.29 1.49 -11.95
C ASN A 401 1.78 1.36 -11.72
N ILE A 402 1.32 1.34 -10.46
CA ILE A 402 -0.12 1.39 -10.10
C ILE A 402 -0.75 2.68 -10.61
N ALA A 403 -0.10 3.82 -10.38
CA ALA A 403 -0.57 5.11 -10.86
C ALA A 403 -0.60 5.18 -12.39
N TRP A 404 0.43 4.69 -13.06
CA TRP A 404 0.49 4.59 -14.52
C TRP A 404 -0.62 3.69 -15.08
N LEU A 405 -0.82 2.50 -14.46
CA LEU A 405 -1.88 1.58 -14.84
C LEU A 405 -3.26 2.22 -14.69
N SER A 406 -3.50 2.94 -13.60
CA SER A 406 -4.79 3.59 -13.34
C SER A 406 -5.16 4.65 -14.37
N LEU A 407 -4.18 5.32 -14.97
CA LEU A 407 -4.39 6.30 -16.03
C LEU A 407 -4.67 5.68 -17.40
N THR A 408 -4.17 4.46 -17.65
CA THR A 408 -4.41 3.74 -18.91
C THR A 408 -5.76 3.02 -18.95
N CYS A 409 -6.47 2.94 -17.80
CA CYS A 409 -7.80 2.36 -17.72
C CYS A 409 -8.87 3.41 -18.09
N HIS A 410 -9.71 3.08 -19.07
CA HIS A 410 -10.78 3.99 -19.52
C HIS A 410 -11.96 4.02 -18.54
N ASP A 411 -12.31 2.85 -17.95
CA ASP A 411 -13.46 2.70 -17.07
C ASP A 411 -13.04 2.52 -15.61
N SER A 412 -13.90 2.96 -14.68
CA SER A 412 -13.69 2.79 -13.23
C SER A 412 -13.62 1.30 -12.83
N GLU A 413 -14.38 0.44 -13.51
CA GLU A 413 -14.42 -1.01 -13.30
C GLU A 413 -13.10 -1.66 -13.74
N GLN A 414 -12.59 -1.29 -14.94
CA GLN A 414 -11.27 -1.75 -15.42
C GLN A 414 -10.16 -1.34 -14.47
N ARG A 415 -10.21 -0.11 -13.93
CA ARG A 415 -9.23 0.40 -12.98
C ARG A 415 -9.23 -0.40 -11.69
N ALA A 416 -10.41 -0.68 -11.12
CA ALA A 416 -10.53 -1.47 -9.89
C ALA A 416 -9.96 -2.88 -10.05
N LEU A 417 -10.26 -3.54 -11.19
CA LEU A 417 -9.74 -4.87 -11.52
C LEU A 417 -8.25 -4.88 -11.77
N ALA A 418 -7.74 -3.88 -12.47
CA ALA A 418 -6.31 -3.76 -12.74
C ALA A 418 -5.52 -3.58 -11.44
N MET A 419 -6.04 -2.77 -10.52
CA MET A 419 -5.43 -2.58 -9.20
C MET A 419 -5.48 -3.85 -8.37
N ALA A 420 -6.61 -4.55 -8.30
CA ALA A 420 -6.73 -5.82 -7.62
C ALA A 420 -5.75 -6.85 -8.19
N GLY A 421 -5.64 -6.94 -9.51
CA GLY A 421 -4.69 -7.82 -10.17
C GLY A 421 -3.22 -7.54 -9.84
N VAL A 422 -2.83 -6.26 -9.75
CA VAL A 422 -1.46 -5.90 -9.34
C VAL A 422 -1.20 -6.30 -7.88
N ILE A 423 -2.16 -6.12 -6.98
CA ILE A 423 -2.02 -6.51 -5.57
C ILE A 423 -1.93 -8.04 -5.46
N MET A 424 -2.79 -8.78 -6.16
CA MET A 424 -2.73 -10.25 -6.20
C MET A 424 -1.39 -10.75 -6.74
N ASN A 425 -0.89 -10.17 -7.84
CA ASN A 425 0.41 -10.54 -8.39
C ASN A 425 1.55 -10.25 -7.41
N ALA A 426 1.49 -9.15 -6.66
CA ALA A 426 2.47 -8.85 -5.62
C ALA A 426 2.47 -9.89 -4.47
N ASN A 427 1.32 -10.45 -4.12
CA ASN A 427 1.20 -11.50 -3.11
C ASN A 427 1.61 -12.88 -3.66
N ILE A 428 1.23 -13.22 -4.90
CA ILE A 428 1.70 -14.43 -5.59
C ILE A 428 3.23 -14.43 -5.72
N ALA A 429 3.84 -13.27 -5.99
CA ALA A 429 5.29 -13.12 -6.00
C ALA A 429 5.96 -13.45 -4.65
N GLY A 430 5.25 -13.32 -3.55
CA GLY A 430 5.70 -13.81 -2.24
C GLY A 430 5.84 -15.32 -2.17
N ILE A 431 5.01 -16.07 -2.91
CA ILE A 431 5.03 -17.53 -2.93
C ILE A 431 6.28 -18.05 -3.67
N TYR A 432 6.50 -17.66 -4.91
CA TYR A 432 7.69 -18.12 -5.65
C TYR A 432 8.97 -17.41 -5.19
N GLY A 433 8.87 -16.15 -4.73
CA GLY A 433 9.99 -15.37 -4.23
C GLY A 433 10.65 -16.00 -2.99
N ALA A 434 9.88 -16.67 -2.13
CA ALA A 434 10.40 -17.34 -0.94
C ALA A 434 11.36 -18.50 -1.29
N GLN A 435 11.30 -19.05 -2.50
CA GLN A 435 12.16 -20.15 -2.94
C GLN A 435 13.42 -19.72 -3.71
N ILE A 436 13.64 -18.41 -3.86
CA ILE A 436 14.80 -17.90 -4.64
C ILE A 436 16.11 -18.07 -3.88
N PHE A 437 16.10 -17.80 -2.55
CA PHE A 437 17.29 -17.90 -1.72
C PHE A 437 17.25 -19.19 -0.89
N ARG A 438 17.79 -20.27 -1.46
CA ARG A 438 17.76 -21.61 -0.87
C ARG A 438 19.01 -21.91 -0.05
N SER A 439 18.90 -22.97 0.77
CA SER A 439 19.98 -23.44 1.65
C SER A 439 21.22 -23.89 0.88
N ASP A 440 21.02 -24.53 -0.29
CA ASP A 440 22.07 -25.07 -1.15
C ASP A 440 22.90 -24.02 -1.89
N ASP A 441 22.45 -22.75 -1.88
CA ASP A 441 23.13 -21.61 -2.52
C ASP A 441 23.87 -20.69 -1.51
N LYS A 442 23.91 -21.05 -0.22
CA LYS A 442 24.65 -20.33 0.80
C LYS A 442 26.17 -20.48 0.60
N PRO A 443 26.99 -19.50 1.04
CA PRO A 443 26.62 -18.21 1.65
C PRO A 443 26.39 -17.09 0.63
N LEU A 444 26.72 -17.29 -0.65
CA LEU A 444 26.80 -16.22 -1.67
C LEU A 444 25.51 -16.05 -2.48
N TYR A 445 24.57 -16.98 -2.41
CA TYR A 445 23.28 -16.95 -3.11
C TYR A 445 23.37 -16.63 -4.62
N ARG A 446 24.39 -17.21 -5.31
CA ARG A 446 24.67 -16.93 -6.73
C ARG A 446 23.55 -17.32 -7.66
N ARG A 447 22.93 -18.50 -7.44
CA ARG A 447 21.77 -18.97 -8.22
C ARG A 447 20.55 -18.07 -7.95
N GLY A 448 20.32 -17.73 -6.69
CA GLY A 448 19.23 -16.84 -6.28
C GLY A 448 19.30 -15.48 -6.98
N PHE A 449 20.48 -14.85 -6.99
CA PHE A 449 20.69 -13.60 -7.73
C PHE A 449 20.47 -13.77 -9.23
N SER A 450 20.94 -14.88 -9.85
CA SER A 450 20.77 -15.11 -11.29
C SER A 450 19.29 -15.30 -11.66
N VAL A 451 18.51 -16.03 -10.86
CA VAL A 451 17.06 -16.19 -11.05
C VAL A 451 16.34 -14.85 -10.92
N ALA A 452 16.69 -14.05 -9.90
CA ALA A 452 16.12 -12.73 -9.70
C ALA A 452 16.43 -11.79 -10.89
N ILE A 453 17.64 -11.81 -11.42
CA ILE A 453 18.04 -11.06 -12.62
C ILE A 453 17.16 -11.46 -13.82
N ALA A 454 16.99 -12.76 -14.08
CA ALA A 454 16.16 -13.25 -15.18
C ALA A 454 14.71 -12.76 -15.09
N ILE A 455 14.09 -12.87 -13.91
CA ILE A 455 12.71 -12.42 -13.69
C ILE A 455 12.56 -10.90 -13.82
N LEU A 456 13.51 -10.13 -13.27
CA LEU A 456 13.48 -8.66 -13.36
C LEU A 456 13.75 -8.19 -14.78
N SER A 457 14.65 -8.87 -15.53
CA SER A 457 14.89 -8.58 -16.95
C SER A 457 13.62 -8.79 -17.77
N PHE A 458 12.90 -9.90 -17.54
CA PHE A 458 11.61 -10.15 -18.17
C PHE A 458 10.58 -9.05 -17.84
N GLY A 459 10.48 -8.66 -16.55
CA GLY A 459 9.61 -7.57 -16.11
C GLY A 459 9.98 -6.22 -16.73
N PHE A 460 11.27 -5.96 -16.91
CA PHE A 460 11.76 -4.74 -17.55
C PHE A 460 11.37 -4.71 -19.05
N VAL A 461 11.57 -5.82 -19.78
CA VAL A 461 11.16 -5.95 -21.19
C VAL A 461 9.65 -5.74 -21.34
N LEU A 462 8.82 -6.33 -20.47
CA LEU A 462 7.36 -6.10 -20.46
C LEU A 462 7.01 -4.63 -20.24
N SER A 463 7.73 -3.93 -19.38
CA SER A 463 7.50 -2.50 -19.13
C SER A 463 7.88 -1.63 -20.32
N VAL A 464 8.97 -1.98 -21.02
CA VAL A 464 9.40 -1.31 -22.26
C VAL A 464 8.37 -1.53 -23.38
N THR A 465 7.91 -2.76 -23.57
CA THR A 465 6.88 -3.06 -24.60
C THR A 465 5.58 -2.31 -24.36
N ARG A 466 5.13 -2.23 -23.11
CA ARG A 466 3.97 -1.44 -22.73
C ARG A 466 4.14 0.04 -23.00
N TRP A 467 5.29 0.61 -22.64
CA TRP A 467 5.61 2.01 -22.90
C TRP A 467 5.64 2.32 -24.40
N LEU A 468 6.22 1.43 -25.23
CA LEU A 468 6.21 1.58 -26.67
C LEU A 468 4.79 1.54 -27.25
N ASP A 469 3.95 0.59 -26.81
CA ASP A 469 2.54 0.51 -27.24
C ASP A 469 1.77 1.79 -26.89
N GLU A 470 1.93 2.34 -25.68
CA GLU A 470 1.31 3.60 -25.29
C GLU A 470 1.77 4.76 -26.17
N ARG A 471 3.08 4.86 -26.44
CA ARG A 471 3.63 5.90 -27.33
C ARG A 471 3.09 5.78 -28.75
N LEU A 472 2.96 4.58 -29.29
CA LEU A 472 2.39 4.32 -30.61
C LEU A 472 0.91 4.71 -30.67
N ARG A 473 0.12 4.35 -29.65
CA ARG A 473 -1.31 4.72 -29.55
C ARG A 473 -1.48 6.24 -29.50
N LEU A 474 -0.66 6.95 -28.71
CA LEU A 474 -0.70 8.40 -28.60
C LEU A 474 -0.31 9.07 -29.95
N ARG A 475 0.67 8.53 -30.66
CA ARG A 475 1.03 9.02 -32.02
C ARG A 475 -0.11 8.84 -33.02
N ARG A 476 -0.74 7.65 -33.07
CA ARG A 476 -1.89 7.37 -33.94
C ARG A 476 -3.07 8.31 -33.64
N LYS A 477 -3.38 8.54 -32.35
CA LYS A 477 -4.44 9.46 -31.95
C LYS A 477 -4.16 10.91 -32.37
N ARG A 478 -2.91 11.37 -32.27
CA ARG A 478 -2.54 12.71 -32.75
C ARG A 478 -2.65 12.83 -34.26
N GLN A 479 -2.29 11.80 -35.01
CA GLN A 479 -2.42 11.78 -36.48
C GLN A 479 -3.89 11.78 -36.90
N SER A 480 -4.78 11.03 -36.23
CA SER A 480 -6.22 11.03 -36.51
C SER A 480 -6.95 12.32 -36.12
N LEU A 481 -6.37 13.17 -35.27
CA LEU A 481 -6.89 14.49 -34.93
C LEU A 481 -6.34 15.61 -35.83
N ALA A 482 -5.28 15.32 -36.57
CA ALA A 482 -4.66 16.26 -37.51
C ALA A 482 -5.08 16.01 -38.99
N ALA A 483 -5.72 14.86 -39.25
CA ALA A 483 -6.40 14.52 -40.51
C ALA A 483 -7.90 14.83 -40.40
#